data_cf3e5e72444aaad93ba35ebeb5b9a655
#
_entry.id   cf3e5e72444aaad93ba35ebeb5b9a655
#
_cell.length_a   1.000
_cell.length_b   1.000
_cell.length_c   1.000
_cell.angle_alpha   90.00
_cell.angle_beta   90.00
_cell.angle_gamma   90.00
#
_symmetry.space_group_name_H-M   'P 1'
#
loop_
_entity.id
_entity.type
_entity.pdbx_description
1 polymer ?
#
loop_
_entity_poly.entity_id
_entity_poly.type
_entity_poly.pdbx_seq_one_letter_code
_entity_poly.pdbx_strand_id
1 'polypeptide(L)'
;MKHTIYALTMFALAACTSPQEEAIDRHALVTRNNPEVTAMDSLSSLSVGNGEFAYTVDATGLQTFPEVYKNGVPLGTQSQWGWHSFGNPENYKPEEALVEYDFGHGHKELYATQPKEPDRAKEASDWYRVNPHRLHLGIIGLELENEVRPSDVQNIQQSLDMWNGIINSRFTLKETPYHIQTVCHPERDMIAARLSAQQPAGIKFHFPYPTGGHCDDACNWEAND
;
A
#
# COMPACT_ATOMS: atom_id res chain seq x y z
N MET A 1 61.33 22.81 -48.37
CA MET A 1 61.01 22.55 -46.93
C MET A 1 59.81 23.33 -46.45
N LYS A 2 58.63 23.32 -47.17
CA LYS A 2 57.41 24.03 -46.75
C LYS A 2 56.14 23.17 -46.85
N HIS A 3 56.24 21.91 -47.22
CA HIS A 3 55.02 21.02 -47.39
C HIS A 3 54.87 19.92 -46.36
N THR A 4 55.78 19.80 -45.37
CA THR A 4 55.76 18.71 -44.39
C THR A 4 55.07 19.09 -43.06
N ILE A 5 54.67 20.34 -42.88
CA ILE A 5 54.08 20.83 -41.62
C ILE A 5 52.55 20.75 -41.62
N TYR A 6 51.91 20.65 -42.79
CA TYR A 6 50.42 20.58 -42.87
C TYR A 6 49.81 19.18 -42.67
N ALA A 7 50.62 18.14 -42.70
CA ALA A 7 50.15 16.76 -42.52
C ALA A 7 50.02 16.33 -41.06
N LEU A 8 50.61 17.06 -40.12
CA LEU A 8 50.61 16.67 -38.68
C LEU A 8 49.47 17.31 -37.86
N THR A 9 48.80 18.32 -38.42
CA THR A 9 47.73 19.05 -37.70
C THR A 9 46.33 18.46 -37.93
N MET A 10 46.17 17.50 -38.83
CA MET A 10 44.87 16.89 -39.14
C MET A 10 44.55 15.59 -38.34
N PHE A 11 45.50 15.09 -37.53
CA PHE A 11 45.33 13.84 -36.79
C PHE A 11 44.93 14.03 -35.32
N ALA A 12 44.79 15.27 -34.83
CA ALA A 12 44.53 15.56 -33.41
C ALA A 12 43.07 15.86 -33.09
N LEU A 13 42.12 15.76 -34.04
CA LEU A 13 40.71 16.08 -33.84
C LEU A 13 39.77 14.86 -33.81
N ALA A 14 40.31 13.64 -33.84
CA ALA A 14 39.51 12.42 -33.90
C ALA A 14 39.45 11.62 -32.58
N ALA A 15 39.81 12.21 -31.45
CA ALA A 15 39.87 11.46 -30.19
C ALA A 15 39.21 12.20 -29.03
N CYS A 16 37.89 12.40 -29.09
CA CYS A 16 37.02 12.61 -27.93
C CYS A 16 35.56 12.44 -28.36
N THR A 17 35.17 11.29 -28.90
CA THR A 17 33.83 10.81 -28.72
C THR A 17 33.86 9.98 -27.45
N SER A 18 33.62 10.64 -26.31
CA SER A 18 33.22 9.92 -25.12
C SER A 18 32.04 9.04 -25.51
N PRO A 19 32.01 7.74 -25.13
CA PRO A 19 30.78 6.96 -25.30
C PRO A 19 29.69 7.73 -24.59
N GLN A 20 28.70 8.17 -25.36
CA GLN A 20 27.52 8.82 -24.80
C GLN A 20 26.88 7.74 -23.93
N GLU A 21 26.97 7.86 -22.60
CA GLU A 21 26.27 6.99 -21.69
C GLU A 21 24.78 7.05 -22.10
N GLU A 22 24.28 5.92 -22.53
CA GLU A 22 22.90 5.79 -22.95
C GLU A 22 22.02 6.17 -21.75
N ALA A 23 21.26 7.26 -21.87
CA ALA A 23 20.46 7.75 -20.77
C ALA A 23 19.42 6.67 -20.40
N ILE A 24 19.35 6.33 -19.12
CA ILE A 24 18.39 5.34 -18.61
C ILE A 24 16.97 5.81 -18.93
N ASP A 25 16.25 5.02 -19.72
CA ASP A 25 14.81 5.21 -19.92
C ASP A 25 14.04 4.79 -18.65
N ARG A 26 13.81 5.78 -17.79
CA ARG A 26 13.13 5.56 -16.50
C ARG A 26 11.68 5.15 -16.69
N HIS A 27 11.01 5.63 -17.73
CA HIS A 27 9.62 5.26 -18.00
C HIS A 27 9.54 3.76 -18.35
N ALA A 28 10.35 3.30 -19.31
CA ALA A 28 10.41 1.88 -19.66
C ALA A 28 10.85 1.01 -18.47
N LEU A 29 11.76 1.50 -17.63
CA LEU A 29 12.22 0.81 -16.43
C LEU A 29 11.10 0.59 -15.41
N VAL A 30 10.25 1.59 -15.19
CA VAL A 30 9.12 1.51 -14.26
C VAL A 30 8.00 0.68 -14.85
N THR A 31 7.55 1.00 -16.07
CA THR A 31 6.34 0.39 -16.66
C THR A 31 6.47 -1.09 -16.96
N ARG A 32 7.68 -1.60 -17.21
CA ARG A 32 7.91 -3.06 -17.38
C ARG A 32 7.64 -3.88 -16.10
N ASN A 33 7.56 -3.21 -14.95
CA ASN A 33 7.30 -3.84 -13.65
C ASN A 33 5.88 -3.57 -13.14
N ASN A 34 4.98 -3.05 -13.98
CA ASN A 34 3.59 -2.86 -13.61
C ASN A 34 2.98 -4.20 -13.14
N PRO A 35 2.44 -4.28 -11.92
CA PRO A 35 1.83 -5.51 -11.44
C PRO A 35 0.50 -5.76 -12.14
N GLU A 36 0.21 -7.04 -12.36
CA GLU A 36 -1.04 -7.53 -12.94
C GLU A 36 -1.67 -8.57 -12.01
N VAL A 37 -3.00 -8.49 -11.84
CA VAL A 37 -3.79 -9.39 -11.01
C VAL A 37 -4.92 -9.97 -11.86
N THR A 38 -5.05 -11.31 -11.86
CA THR A 38 -6.05 -12.03 -12.67
C THR A 38 -7.01 -12.89 -11.85
N ALA A 39 -6.90 -12.83 -10.53
CA ALA A 39 -7.75 -13.57 -9.59
C ALA A 39 -7.97 -12.78 -8.30
N MET A 40 -8.97 -13.16 -7.50
CA MET A 40 -9.09 -12.76 -6.11
C MET A 40 -8.03 -13.50 -5.29
N ASP A 41 -6.94 -12.81 -4.98
CA ASP A 41 -5.85 -13.34 -4.18
C ASP A 41 -5.59 -12.42 -3.00
N SER A 42 -5.72 -12.94 -1.80
CA SER A 42 -5.56 -12.20 -0.55
C SER A 42 -4.17 -11.57 -0.36
N LEU A 43 -3.16 -12.04 -1.09
CA LEU A 43 -1.79 -11.51 -1.04
C LEU A 43 -1.48 -10.51 -2.16
N SER A 44 -2.42 -10.28 -3.09
CA SER A 44 -2.21 -9.49 -4.30
C SER A 44 -3.09 -8.23 -4.37
N SER A 45 -3.41 -7.62 -3.22
CA SER A 45 -4.08 -6.32 -3.22
C SER A 45 -3.16 -5.23 -3.77
N LEU A 46 -3.72 -4.29 -4.54
CA LEU A 46 -2.98 -3.15 -5.09
C LEU A 46 -3.30 -1.87 -4.31
N SER A 47 -2.37 -0.94 -4.29
CA SER A 47 -2.52 0.33 -3.57
C SER A 47 -2.19 1.53 -4.44
N VAL A 48 -2.91 2.62 -4.20
CA VAL A 48 -2.56 3.97 -4.64
C VAL A 48 -2.41 4.88 -3.44
N GLY A 49 -1.57 5.90 -3.56
CA GLY A 49 -1.33 6.84 -2.47
C GLY A 49 -0.47 8.01 -2.91
N ASN A 50 -0.25 8.98 -2.01
CA ASN A 50 0.55 10.17 -2.25
C ASN A 50 1.74 10.32 -1.27
N GLY A 51 2.02 9.28 -0.48
CA GLY A 51 3.05 9.29 0.56
C GLY A 51 2.51 9.64 1.95
N GLU A 52 1.40 10.34 2.05
CA GLU A 52 0.73 10.70 3.31
C GLU A 52 -0.61 9.96 3.48
N PHE A 53 -1.24 9.61 2.39
CA PHE A 53 -2.50 8.87 2.30
C PHE A 53 -2.32 7.62 1.44
N ALA A 54 -2.99 6.53 1.80
CA ALA A 54 -2.99 5.27 1.07
C ALA A 54 -4.39 4.65 1.01
N TYR A 55 -4.68 4.06 -0.13
CA TYR A 55 -5.92 3.34 -0.41
C TYR A 55 -5.60 2.02 -1.10
N THR A 56 -5.87 0.92 -0.41
CA THR A 56 -5.61 -0.44 -0.89
C THR A 56 -6.91 -1.06 -1.37
N VAL A 57 -6.89 -1.64 -2.56
CA VAL A 57 -8.09 -2.16 -3.23
C VAL A 57 -8.00 -3.67 -3.48
N ASP A 58 -9.15 -4.30 -3.59
CA ASP A 58 -9.29 -5.67 -4.10
C ASP A 58 -9.27 -5.70 -5.64
N ALA A 59 -9.48 -6.88 -6.21
CA ALA A 59 -9.47 -7.08 -7.66
C ALA A 59 -10.59 -6.32 -8.41
N THR A 60 -11.60 -5.77 -7.71
CA THR A 60 -12.61 -4.89 -8.33
C THR A 60 -12.12 -3.47 -8.55
N GLY A 61 -10.99 -3.08 -7.93
CA GLY A 61 -10.48 -1.71 -7.97
C GLY A 61 -11.06 -0.79 -6.91
N LEU A 62 -11.90 -1.35 -6.03
CA LEU A 62 -12.43 -0.74 -4.82
C LEU A 62 -12.17 -1.68 -3.63
N GLN A 63 -12.93 -1.55 -2.55
CA GLN A 63 -12.84 -2.40 -1.34
C GLN A 63 -14.15 -3.18 -1.18
N THR A 64 -14.51 -3.95 -2.21
CA THR A 64 -15.82 -4.62 -2.28
C THR A 64 -15.89 -5.87 -1.40
N PHE A 65 -14.77 -6.62 -1.31
CA PHE A 65 -14.67 -7.89 -0.59
C PHE A 65 -13.53 -7.89 0.44
N PRO A 66 -13.57 -7.04 1.47
CA PRO A 66 -12.48 -6.91 2.44
C PRO A 66 -12.21 -8.21 3.21
N GLU A 67 -13.21 -9.05 3.41
CA GLU A 67 -13.10 -10.33 4.11
C GLU A 67 -12.16 -11.32 3.42
N VAL A 68 -12.01 -11.23 2.10
CA VAL A 68 -11.07 -12.09 1.35
C VAL A 68 -9.64 -11.78 1.72
N TYR A 69 -9.35 -10.51 1.99
CA TYR A 69 -7.99 -9.99 2.22
C TYR A 69 -7.59 -9.92 3.69
N LYS A 70 -8.53 -10.21 4.60
CA LYS A 70 -8.33 -10.09 6.05
C LYS A 70 -7.10 -10.83 6.58
N ASN A 71 -6.83 -12.04 6.07
CA ASN A 71 -5.71 -12.89 6.49
C ASN A 71 -4.50 -12.82 5.54
N GLY A 72 -4.49 -11.85 4.62
CA GLY A 72 -3.43 -11.63 3.66
C GLY A 72 -2.86 -10.23 3.75
N VAL A 73 -3.01 -9.44 2.68
CA VAL A 73 -2.72 -8.00 2.66
C VAL A 73 -4.06 -7.26 2.80
N PRO A 74 -4.42 -6.81 4.01
CA PRO A 74 -5.73 -6.23 4.28
C PRO A 74 -6.00 -4.99 3.44
N LEU A 75 -7.26 -4.80 3.06
CA LEU A 75 -7.69 -3.57 2.41
C LEU A 75 -7.73 -2.45 3.44
N GLY A 76 -7.25 -1.28 3.08
CA GLY A 76 -7.19 -0.17 4.02
C GLY A 76 -7.32 1.19 3.35
N THR A 77 -7.89 2.12 4.09
CA THR A 77 -7.90 3.55 3.79
C THR A 77 -7.26 4.25 4.98
N GLN A 78 -6.07 4.79 4.81
CA GLN A 78 -5.28 5.34 5.89
C GLN A 78 -4.66 6.68 5.50
N SER A 79 -4.52 7.57 6.50
CA SER A 79 -3.80 8.83 6.33
C SER A 79 -2.82 9.08 7.48
N GLN A 80 -1.79 9.88 7.23
CA GLN A 80 -0.79 10.26 8.23
C GLN A 80 -1.39 10.95 9.46
N TRP A 81 -2.48 11.69 9.34
CA TRP A 81 -3.15 12.37 10.45
C TRP A 81 -4.09 11.48 11.26
N GLY A 82 -4.47 10.33 10.70
CA GLY A 82 -5.43 9.42 11.31
C GLY A 82 -4.78 8.55 12.39
N TRP A 83 -4.40 9.14 13.53
CA TRP A 83 -3.85 8.44 14.68
C TRP A 83 -4.81 8.46 15.86
N HIS A 84 -4.80 7.37 16.61
CA HIS A 84 -5.50 7.26 17.89
C HIS A 84 -4.59 6.60 18.92
N SER A 85 -4.81 6.93 20.19
CA SER A 85 -4.19 6.26 21.33
C SER A 85 -5.21 6.09 22.44
N PHE A 86 -5.27 4.90 23.01
CA PHE A 86 -5.99 4.68 24.26
C PHE A 86 -5.20 5.27 25.42
N GLY A 87 -5.89 5.61 26.50
CA GLY A 87 -5.27 6.06 27.73
C GLY A 87 -4.30 5.00 28.30
N ASN A 88 -3.36 5.44 29.13
CA ASN A 88 -2.43 4.57 29.85
C ASN A 88 -2.76 4.54 31.36
N PRO A 89 -3.87 3.86 31.77
CA PRO A 89 -4.30 3.84 33.16
C PRO A 89 -3.30 3.14 34.09
N GLU A 90 -2.57 2.16 33.57
CA GLU A 90 -1.56 1.40 34.30
C GLU A 90 -0.20 2.12 34.37
N ASN A 91 -0.10 3.28 33.71
CA ASN A 91 1.10 4.13 33.73
C ASN A 91 2.36 3.38 33.30
N TYR A 92 2.25 2.54 32.25
CA TYR A 92 3.39 1.86 31.63
C TYR A 92 4.45 2.86 31.18
N LYS A 93 5.72 2.51 31.39
CA LYS A 93 6.88 3.28 30.96
C LYS A 93 7.57 2.59 29.78
N PRO A 94 8.15 3.35 28.83
CA PRO A 94 8.84 2.76 27.68
C PRO A 94 9.94 1.77 28.11
N GLU A 95 10.65 2.06 29.21
CA GLU A 95 11.73 1.24 29.72
C GLU A 95 11.26 -0.15 30.16
N GLU A 96 10.00 -0.31 30.56
CA GLU A 96 9.42 -1.60 30.96
C GLU A 96 9.26 -2.56 29.75
N ALA A 97 9.19 -2.03 28.53
CA ALA A 97 9.08 -2.79 27.29
C ALA A 97 10.44 -3.06 26.62
N LEU A 98 11.55 -2.65 27.25
CA LEU A 98 12.89 -2.78 26.70
C LEU A 98 13.68 -3.87 27.40
N VAL A 99 14.52 -4.58 26.64
CA VAL A 99 15.50 -5.55 27.15
C VAL A 99 16.88 -5.21 26.61
N GLU A 100 17.88 -5.24 27.48
CA GLU A 100 19.28 -5.06 27.08
C GLU A 100 19.78 -6.30 26.33
N TYR A 101 20.30 -6.10 25.15
CA TYR A 101 20.99 -7.11 24.35
C TYR A 101 22.48 -6.80 24.30
N ASP A 102 23.30 -7.83 24.49
CA ASP A 102 24.76 -7.78 24.33
C ASP A 102 25.12 -8.29 22.91
N PHE A 103 25.61 -7.40 22.07
CA PHE A 103 26.06 -7.70 20.72
C PHE A 103 27.52 -8.14 20.65
N GLY A 104 28.16 -8.34 21.81
CA GLY A 104 29.57 -8.65 21.94
C GLY A 104 30.46 -7.41 21.86
N HIS A 105 31.75 -7.63 22.13
CA HIS A 105 32.76 -6.56 22.12
C HIS A 105 32.45 -5.37 23.08
N GLY A 106 31.64 -5.61 24.13
CA GLY A 106 31.21 -4.59 25.07
C GLY A 106 30.12 -3.65 24.57
N HIS A 107 29.50 -3.98 23.42
CA HIS A 107 28.38 -3.22 22.85
C HIS A 107 27.05 -3.78 23.34
N LYS A 108 26.32 -2.99 24.11
CA LYS A 108 25.02 -3.33 24.67
C LYS A 108 24.00 -2.26 24.30
N GLU A 109 22.82 -2.67 23.89
CA GLU A 109 21.73 -1.78 23.49
C GLU A 109 20.39 -2.26 24.01
N LEU A 110 19.49 -1.31 24.26
CA LEU A 110 18.11 -1.58 24.65
C LEU A 110 17.25 -1.79 23.43
N TYR A 111 16.53 -2.90 23.39
CA TYR A 111 15.61 -3.26 22.32
C TYR A 111 14.20 -3.47 22.85
N ALA A 112 13.22 -2.98 22.08
CA ALA A 112 11.82 -3.34 22.29
C ALA A 112 11.63 -4.83 21.98
N THR A 113 11.03 -5.55 22.90
CA THR A 113 10.78 -6.98 22.78
C THR A 113 9.30 -7.30 22.95
N GLN A 114 8.94 -8.54 22.63
CA GLN A 114 7.63 -9.09 22.95
C GLN A 114 7.78 -10.22 23.95
N PRO A 115 7.80 -9.92 25.27
CA PRO A 115 7.87 -10.95 26.31
C PRO A 115 6.70 -11.94 26.12
N LYS A 116 6.97 -13.22 26.37
CA LYS A 116 5.95 -14.28 26.25
C LYS A 116 5.27 -14.56 27.59
N GLU A 117 6.00 -14.35 28.67
CA GLU A 117 5.48 -14.57 30.02
C GLU A 117 4.48 -13.46 30.38
N PRO A 118 3.37 -13.80 31.02
CA PRO A 118 2.33 -12.85 31.41
C PRO A 118 2.78 -12.04 32.64
N ASP A 119 3.61 -11.06 32.40
CA ASP A 119 4.12 -10.13 33.42
C ASP A 119 3.92 -8.67 33.00
N ARG A 120 4.32 -7.74 33.86
CA ARG A 120 4.19 -6.31 33.59
C ARG A 120 5.00 -5.85 32.38
N ALA A 121 6.12 -6.49 32.08
CA ALA A 121 6.91 -6.17 30.88
C ALA A 121 6.14 -6.53 29.60
N LYS A 122 5.45 -7.67 29.62
CA LYS A 122 4.54 -8.06 28.51
C LYS A 122 3.39 -7.08 28.37
N GLU A 123 2.72 -6.73 29.44
CA GLU A 123 1.60 -5.78 29.43
C GLU A 123 2.03 -4.42 28.88
N ALA A 124 3.17 -3.89 29.33
CA ALA A 124 3.76 -2.66 28.82
C ALA A 124 4.11 -2.78 27.34
N SER A 125 4.77 -3.87 26.93
CA SER A 125 5.11 -4.13 25.54
C SER A 125 3.89 -4.20 24.63
N ASP A 126 2.84 -4.91 25.08
CA ASP A 126 1.58 -5.02 24.33
C ASP A 126 0.89 -3.66 24.20
N TRP A 127 0.88 -2.85 25.28
CA TRP A 127 0.31 -1.51 25.26
C TRP A 127 1.07 -0.58 24.30
N TYR A 128 2.40 -0.55 24.33
CA TYR A 128 3.20 0.26 23.41
C TYR A 128 3.13 -0.24 21.95
N ARG A 129 2.87 -1.52 21.76
CA ARG A 129 2.71 -2.08 20.43
C ARG A 129 1.41 -1.63 19.74
N VAL A 130 0.35 -1.40 20.51
CA VAL A 130 -0.94 -0.96 19.98
C VAL A 130 -1.14 0.55 20.05
N ASN A 131 -0.23 1.31 20.70
CA ASN A 131 -0.40 2.74 20.90
C ASN A 131 0.88 3.54 20.54
N PRO A 132 0.77 4.59 19.74
CA PRO A 132 -0.40 4.98 18.97
C PRO A 132 -0.63 4.03 17.79
N HIS A 133 -1.86 3.97 17.28
CA HIS A 133 -2.20 3.19 16.10
C HIS A 133 -2.86 4.05 15.04
N ARG A 134 -2.77 3.63 13.79
CA ARG A 134 -3.45 4.29 12.68
C ARG A 134 -4.92 3.88 12.65
N LEU A 135 -5.77 4.85 12.35
CA LEU A 135 -7.17 4.61 12.11
C LEU A 135 -7.38 4.09 10.69
N HIS A 136 -8.25 3.12 10.55
CA HIS A 136 -8.86 2.78 9.28
C HIS A 136 -9.99 3.79 9.01
N LEU A 137 -9.86 4.58 7.93
CA LEU A 137 -10.78 5.70 7.68
C LEU A 137 -12.10 5.28 7.04
N GLY A 138 -12.23 4.02 6.65
CA GLY A 138 -13.45 3.47 6.06
C GLY A 138 -13.19 2.64 4.81
N ILE A 139 -14.21 1.92 4.41
CA ILE A 139 -14.25 1.09 3.20
C ILE A 139 -15.15 1.74 2.16
N ILE A 140 -14.72 1.73 0.92
CA ILE A 140 -15.49 2.13 -0.26
C ILE A 140 -15.55 0.95 -1.21
N GLY A 141 -16.71 0.36 -1.38
CA GLY A 141 -16.92 -0.82 -2.23
C GLY A 141 -18.12 -0.67 -3.15
N LEU A 142 -18.30 -1.62 -4.05
CA LEU A 142 -19.55 -1.74 -4.78
C LEU A 142 -20.66 -2.15 -3.82
N GLU A 143 -21.83 -1.55 -3.96
CA GLU A 143 -23.05 -2.02 -3.33
C GLU A 143 -23.58 -3.20 -4.15
N LEU A 144 -23.45 -4.39 -3.57
CA LEU A 144 -23.87 -5.63 -4.21
C LEU A 144 -25.06 -6.24 -3.45
N GLU A 145 -25.84 -7.04 -4.16
CA GLU A 145 -26.87 -7.87 -3.52
C GLU A 145 -26.22 -8.86 -2.54
N ASN A 146 -26.92 -9.19 -1.45
CA ASN A 146 -26.40 -10.04 -0.36
C ASN A 146 -25.94 -11.45 -0.80
N GLU A 147 -26.38 -11.91 -1.96
CA GLU A 147 -26.08 -13.23 -2.50
C GLU A 147 -24.75 -13.25 -3.32
N VAL A 148 -24.20 -12.09 -3.66
CA VAL A 148 -22.99 -11.99 -4.47
C VAL A 148 -21.78 -12.34 -3.62
N ARG A 149 -20.95 -13.24 -4.14
CA ARG A 149 -19.74 -13.75 -3.49
C ARG A 149 -18.49 -13.36 -4.29
N PRO A 150 -17.31 -13.36 -3.67
CA PRO A 150 -16.05 -13.13 -4.37
C PRO A 150 -15.84 -14.06 -5.58
N SER A 151 -16.32 -15.30 -5.50
CA SER A 151 -16.25 -16.30 -6.59
C SER A 151 -17.10 -15.95 -7.83
N ASP A 152 -18.06 -15.04 -7.68
CA ASP A 152 -18.91 -14.60 -8.80
C ASP A 152 -18.23 -13.54 -9.67
N VAL A 153 -17.12 -12.99 -9.19
CA VAL A 153 -16.27 -12.07 -9.95
C VAL A 153 -15.38 -12.87 -10.87
N GLN A 154 -15.59 -12.75 -12.17
CA GLN A 154 -14.92 -13.52 -13.21
C GLN A 154 -14.17 -12.62 -14.19
N ASN A 155 -13.29 -13.22 -15.01
CA ASN A 155 -12.54 -12.52 -16.04
C ASN A 155 -11.76 -11.32 -15.51
N ILE A 156 -11.20 -11.47 -14.33
CA ILE A 156 -10.45 -10.41 -13.65
C ILE A 156 -9.19 -10.07 -14.45
N GLN A 157 -9.04 -8.79 -14.75
CA GLN A 157 -7.86 -8.18 -15.36
C GLN A 157 -7.63 -6.85 -14.63
N GLN A 158 -6.74 -6.85 -13.66
CA GLN A 158 -6.37 -5.65 -12.93
C GLN A 158 -4.89 -5.36 -13.13
N SER A 159 -4.54 -4.10 -13.30
CA SER A 159 -3.16 -3.65 -13.41
C SER A 159 -2.98 -2.31 -12.70
N LEU A 160 -1.79 -2.10 -12.16
CA LEU A 160 -1.36 -0.79 -11.68
C LEU A 160 -0.34 -0.21 -12.65
N ASP A 161 -0.70 0.88 -13.30
CA ASP A 161 0.26 1.74 -14.00
C ASP A 161 1.05 2.53 -12.96
N MET A 162 2.26 2.04 -12.63
CA MET A 162 3.11 2.64 -11.60
C MET A 162 3.67 4.01 -12.01
N TRP A 163 3.72 4.31 -13.29
CA TRP A 163 4.19 5.63 -13.76
C TRP A 163 3.16 6.72 -13.53
N ASN A 164 1.89 6.41 -13.77
CA ASN A 164 0.78 7.35 -13.65
C ASN A 164 0.01 7.21 -12.33
N GLY A 165 0.25 6.17 -11.54
CA GLY A 165 -0.46 5.90 -10.29
C GLY A 165 -1.93 5.53 -10.50
N ILE A 166 -2.25 4.76 -11.57
CA ILE A 166 -3.61 4.40 -11.93
C ILE A 166 -3.81 2.90 -11.80
N ILE A 167 -4.76 2.48 -10.99
CA ILE A 167 -5.26 1.10 -11.00
C ILE A 167 -6.40 1.00 -12.02
N ASN A 168 -6.26 0.06 -12.96
CA ASN A 168 -7.28 -0.31 -13.93
C ASN A 168 -7.81 -1.70 -13.61
N SER A 169 -9.09 -1.83 -13.31
CA SER A 169 -9.73 -3.10 -12.98
C SER A 169 -10.85 -3.39 -13.95
N ARG A 170 -10.78 -4.53 -14.64
CA ARG A 170 -11.83 -5.06 -15.49
C ARG A 170 -12.22 -6.43 -14.99
N PHE A 171 -13.52 -6.66 -14.92
CA PHE A 171 -14.06 -7.95 -14.48
C PHE A 171 -15.51 -8.10 -14.96
N THR A 172 -16.04 -9.29 -14.80
CA THR A 172 -17.44 -9.60 -15.08
C THR A 172 -18.11 -10.06 -13.79
N LEU A 173 -19.27 -9.51 -13.50
CA LEU A 173 -20.11 -9.92 -12.39
C LEU A 173 -21.53 -10.20 -12.88
N LYS A 174 -22.03 -11.43 -12.68
CA LYS A 174 -23.34 -11.86 -13.22
C LYS A 174 -23.49 -11.49 -14.70
N GLU A 175 -22.50 -11.83 -15.53
CA GLU A 175 -22.44 -11.55 -16.97
C GLU A 175 -22.30 -10.06 -17.33
N THR A 176 -22.40 -9.14 -16.38
CA THR A 176 -22.23 -7.72 -16.61
C THR A 176 -20.75 -7.33 -16.53
N PRO A 177 -20.18 -6.73 -17.58
CA PRO A 177 -18.81 -6.24 -17.55
C PRO A 177 -18.71 -4.91 -16.77
N TYR A 178 -17.66 -4.82 -15.97
CA TYR A 178 -17.28 -3.65 -15.20
C TYR A 178 -15.89 -3.18 -15.60
N HIS A 179 -15.69 -1.87 -15.61
CA HIS A 179 -14.37 -1.25 -15.67
C HIS A 179 -14.29 -0.14 -14.63
N ILE A 180 -13.35 -0.29 -13.71
CA ILE A 180 -13.08 0.68 -12.63
C ILE A 180 -11.66 1.18 -12.76
N GLN A 181 -11.49 2.49 -12.74
CA GLN A 181 -10.19 3.15 -12.68
C GLN A 181 -10.10 3.89 -11.35
N THR A 182 -9.05 3.63 -10.59
CA THR A 182 -8.85 4.20 -9.24
C THR A 182 -7.51 4.92 -9.19
N VAL A 183 -7.53 6.15 -8.66
CA VAL A 183 -6.36 7.01 -8.53
C VAL A 183 -6.38 7.72 -7.18
N CYS A 184 -5.20 8.06 -6.67
CA CYS A 184 -5.03 8.98 -5.55
C CYS A 184 -4.60 10.35 -6.05
N HIS A 185 -5.13 11.42 -5.45
CA HIS A 185 -4.66 12.77 -5.75
C HIS A 185 -3.23 12.96 -5.22
N PRO A 186 -2.31 13.56 -5.98
CA PRO A 186 -0.89 13.63 -5.59
C PRO A 186 -0.61 14.51 -4.35
N GLU A 187 -1.50 15.46 -4.03
CA GLU A 187 -1.27 16.45 -2.96
C GLU A 187 -2.41 16.52 -1.93
N ARG A 188 -3.41 15.64 -2.03
CA ARG A 188 -4.57 15.65 -1.13
C ARG A 188 -4.93 14.23 -0.74
N ASP A 189 -5.41 14.04 0.47
CA ASP A 189 -5.98 12.78 0.95
C ASP A 189 -7.33 12.53 0.29
N MET A 190 -7.26 12.23 -0.99
CA MET A 190 -8.44 12.06 -1.83
C MET A 190 -8.20 10.97 -2.87
N ILE A 191 -9.16 10.08 -2.99
CA ILE A 191 -9.23 9.13 -4.10
C ILE A 191 -10.32 9.55 -5.07
N ALA A 192 -10.13 9.19 -6.34
CA ALA A 192 -11.16 9.25 -7.35
C ALA A 192 -11.29 7.88 -8.01
N ALA A 193 -12.53 7.42 -8.14
CA ALA A 193 -12.85 6.19 -8.86
C ALA A 193 -13.82 6.51 -10.00
N ARG A 194 -13.47 6.05 -11.21
CA ARG A 194 -14.34 6.10 -12.37
C ARG A 194 -14.88 4.71 -12.64
N LEU A 195 -16.19 4.55 -12.46
CA LEU A 195 -16.89 3.30 -12.72
C LEU A 195 -17.62 3.37 -14.06
N SER A 196 -17.46 2.34 -14.87
CA SER A 196 -18.17 2.12 -16.13
C SER A 196 -18.76 0.72 -16.12
N ALA A 197 -20.08 0.61 -16.22
CA ALA A 197 -20.81 -0.63 -16.32
C ALA A 197 -22.05 -0.44 -17.23
N GLN A 198 -22.58 -1.52 -17.75
CA GLN A 198 -23.81 -1.47 -18.55
C GLN A 198 -25.08 -1.30 -17.71
N GLN A 199 -25.01 -1.67 -16.44
CA GLN A 199 -26.07 -1.53 -15.47
C GLN A 199 -25.68 -0.49 -14.40
N PRO A 200 -26.62 0.25 -13.81
CA PRO A 200 -26.34 1.09 -12.65
C PRO A 200 -25.73 0.26 -11.52
N ALA A 201 -24.69 0.78 -10.90
CA ALA A 201 -24.03 0.18 -9.74
C ALA A 201 -23.97 1.18 -8.58
N GLY A 202 -24.39 0.73 -7.40
CA GLY A 202 -24.30 1.50 -6.17
C GLY A 202 -22.87 1.47 -5.60
N ILE A 203 -22.54 2.49 -4.83
CA ILE A 203 -21.29 2.55 -4.05
C ILE A 203 -21.67 2.56 -2.58
N LYS A 204 -21.08 1.62 -1.84
CA LYS A 204 -21.26 1.50 -0.40
C LYS A 204 -20.08 2.12 0.33
N PHE A 205 -20.36 2.92 1.34
CA PHE A 205 -19.39 3.42 2.31
C PHE A 205 -19.66 2.75 3.65
N HIS A 206 -18.60 2.31 4.31
CA HIS A 206 -18.68 1.70 5.62
C HIS A 206 -17.55 2.23 6.50
N PHE A 207 -17.88 2.78 7.67
CA PHE A 207 -16.93 3.37 8.61
C PHE A 207 -16.81 2.49 9.84
N PRO A 208 -15.60 2.04 10.22
CA PRO A 208 -15.40 1.22 11.40
C PRO A 208 -15.17 2.07 12.65
N TYR A 209 -15.30 1.42 13.80
CA TYR A 209 -14.81 1.96 15.06
C TYR A 209 -13.42 1.38 15.39
N PRO A 210 -12.44 2.17 15.82
CA PRO A 210 -11.10 1.66 16.14
C PRO A 210 -11.12 0.81 17.40
N THR A 211 -10.44 -0.32 17.40
CA THR A 211 -10.34 -1.22 18.56
C THR A 211 -8.96 -1.18 19.22
N GLY A 212 -7.98 -0.46 18.63
CA GLY A 212 -6.60 -0.44 19.09
C GLY A 212 -5.82 -1.72 18.85
N GLY A 213 -6.38 -2.69 18.13
CA GLY A 213 -5.62 -3.84 17.66
C GLY A 213 -4.52 -3.40 16.69
N HIS A 214 -3.42 -4.17 16.63
CA HIS A 214 -2.33 -3.90 15.69
C HIS A 214 -2.35 -4.87 14.49
N CYS A 215 -3.38 -5.69 14.43
CA CYS A 215 -3.63 -6.67 13.37
C CYS A 215 -4.84 -6.26 12.53
N ASP A 216 -5.21 -7.08 11.59
CA ASP A 216 -6.24 -6.85 10.57
C ASP A 216 -7.62 -6.53 11.12
N ASP A 217 -7.88 -6.92 12.38
CA ASP A 217 -9.11 -6.63 13.13
C ASP A 217 -9.00 -5.38 14.04
N ALA A 218 -8.15 -4.43 13.68
CA ALA A 218 -8.02 -3.17 14.41
C ALA A 218 -9.31 -2.33 14.45
N CYS A 219 -10.39 -2.83 13.88
CA CYS A 219 -11.66 -2.14 13.72
C CYS A 219 -12.83 -3.02 14.17
N ASN A 220 -13.81 -2.40 14.83
CA ASN A 220 -15.13 -2.99 15.00
C ASN A 220 -16.08 -2.41 13.93
N TRP A 221 -16.45 -3.23 12.97
CA TRP A 221 -17.32 -2.86 11.86
C TRP A 221 -18.82 -2.91 12.22
N GLU A 222 -19.14 -3.51 13.35
CA GLU A 222 -20.52 -3.71 13.84
C GLU A 222 -20.87 -2.78 15.01
N ALA A 223 -19.92 -1.97 15.48
CA ALA A 223 -20.20 -1.02 16.53
C ALA A 223 -21.17 0.04 16.01
N ASN A 224 -22.40 -0.03 16.47
CA ASN A 224 -23.31 1.09 16.40
C ASN A 224 -23.04 1.98 17.61
N ASP A 225 -23.10 3.29 17.42
CA ASP A 225 -22.85 4.35 18.42
C ASP A 225 -23.45 4.11 19.80
#